data_2aaf2243c3a2cacaab2d1c2ef719ebba
#
_entry.id   2aaf2243c3a2cacaab2d1c2ef719ebba
#
_cell.length_a   1.000
_cell.length_b   1.000
_cell.length_c   1.000
_cell.angle_alpha   90.00
_cell.angle_beta   90.00
_cell.angle_gamma   90.00
#
_symmetry.space_group_name_H-M   'P 1'
#
loop_
_entity.id
_entity.type
_entity.pdbx_description
1 polymer ?
#
loop_
_entity_poly.entity_id
_entity_poly.type
_entity_poly.pdbx_seq_one_letter_code
_entity_poly.pdbx_strand_id
1 'polypeptide(L)'
;MRTDTLQYLDPRDVVKDYAFPDFSKSYSGRMQSLKPEQIERLGGMMVWDLNKKQAVPLHREQVGWHYTNSGIDAALNGTFRVKLLNGREIDAMPVWQMYLVHFQDYDLDTTHQICRTPKDLIVRWARDSGTIKPAAIHNGEGTCHY
;
A
#
# COMPACT_ATOMS: atom_id res chain seq x y z
N MET A 1 4.13 -0.70 -7.61
CA MET A 1 4.83 -1.99 -7.83
C MET A 1 5.09 -2.17 -9.31
N ARG A 2 6.25 -2.62 -9.69
CA ARG A 2 6.63 -2.90 -11.08
C ARG A 2 5.88 -4.11 -11.59
N THR A 3 5.40 -4.07 -12.84
CA THR A 3 4.67 -5.20 -13.44
C THR A 3 5.60 -6.28 -14.00
N ASP A 4 6.84 -5.89 -14.34
CA ASP A 4 7.84 -6.80 -14.95
C ASP A 4 8.53 -7.71 -13.92
N THR A 5 8.75 -7.23 -12.69
CA THR A 5 9.50 -7.96 -11.66
C THR A 5 8.67 -8.30 -10.42
N LEU A 6 7.47 -7.73 -10.30
CA LEU A 6 6.63 -7.79 -9.10
C LEU A 6 7.34 -7.30 -7.83
N GLN A 7 8.28 -6.37 -7.99
CA GLN A 7 9.00 -5.73 -6.89
C GLN A 7 8.51 -4.30 -6.68
N TYR A 8 8.72 -3.77 -5.50
CA TYR A 8 8.47 -2.36 -5.26
C TYR A 8 9.38 -1.50 -6.14
N LEU A 9 8.83 -0.39 -6.63
CA LEU A 9 9.62 0.61 -7.34
C LEU A 9 10.47 1.36 -6.31
N ASP A 10 11.79 1.28 -6.46
CA ASP A 10 12.72 1.97 -5.58
C ASP A 10 12.70 3.48 -5.91
N PRO A 11 12.56 4.36 -4.91
CA PRO A 11 12.64 5.81 -5.15
C PRO A 11 13.94 6.26 -5.82
N ARG A 12 15.05 5.57 -5.58
CA ARG A 12 16.36 5.86 -6.18
C ARG A 12 16.40 5.61 -7.69
N ASP A 13 15.52 4.75 -8.21
CA ASP A 13 15.40 4.48 -9.64
C ASP A 13 14.68 5.60 -10.39
N VAL A 14 13.93 6.46 -9.70
CA VAL A 14 13.03 7.47 -10.28
C VAL A 14 13.47 8.89 -9.94
N VAL A 15 13.91 9.11 -8.70
CA VAL A 15 14.27 10.43 -8.20
C VAL A 15 15.78 10.53 -8.06
N LYS A 16 16.37 11.47 -8.83
CA LYS A 16 17.80 11.74 -8.77
C LYS A 16 18.19 12.22 -7.36
N ASP A 17 19.28 11.69 -6.85
CA ASP A 17 19.83 12.05 -5.53
C ASP A 17 18.84 11.88 -4.39
N TYR A 18 17.95 10.88 -4.48
CA TYR A 18 16.96 10.61 -3.45
C TYR A 18 17.62 10.28 -2.11
N ALA A 19 17.29 11.06 -1.08
CA ALA A 19 17.69 10.83 0.28
C ALA A 19 16.52 10.22 1.08
N PHE A 20 16.78 9.14 1.80
CA PHE A 20 15.80 8.56 2.71
C PHE A 20 15.50 9.52 3.86
N PRO A 21 14.25 9.54 4.36
CA PRO A 21 13.88 10.37 5.50
C PRO A 21 14.68 10.03 6.75
N ASP A 22 14.94 11.05 7.57
CA ASP A 22 15.45 10.87 8.90
C ASP A 22 14.34 10.45 9.86
N PHE A 23 14.36 9.18 10.27
CA PHE A 23 13.38 8.63 11.20
C PHE A 23 13.76 8.78 12.67
N SER A 24 14.85 9.46 13.01
CA SER A 24 15.28 9.66 14.40
C SER A 24 14.25 10.39 15.26
N LYS A 25 13.38 11.18 14.61
CA LYS A 25 12.31 11.96 15.25
C LYS A 25 10.91 11.38 15.00
N SER A 26 10.81 10.15 14.51
CA SER A 26 9.53 9.48 14.25
C SER A 26 8.72 9.33 15.55
N TYR A 27 7.40 9.38 15.44
CA TYR A 27 6.49 9.01 16.54
C TYR A 27 6.59 7.53 16.93
N SER A 28 7.04 6.68 16.01
CA SER A 28 7.21 5.26 16.24
C SER A 28 8.61 4.95 16.74
N GLY A 29 8.75 4.49 17.98
CA GLY A 29 10.04 4.04 18.51
C GLY A 29 10.68 2.93 17.67
N ARG A 30 9.87 2.10 17.00
CA ARG A 30 10.38 1.11 16.04
C ARG A 30 11.04 1.78 14.83
N MET A 31 10.48 2.87 14.32
CA MET A 31 11.06 3.60 13.19
C MET A 31 12.34 4.31 13.62
N GLN A 32 12.40 4.86 14.84
CA GLN A 32 13.61 5.49 15.38
C GLN A 32 14.79 4.52 15.51
N SER A 33 14.52 3.24 15.73
CA SER A 33 15.53 2.20 15.93
C SER A 33 15.94 1.47 14.64
N LEU A 34 15.45 1.91 13.46
CA LEU A 34 15.84 1.30 12.19
C LEU A 34 17.32 1.52 11.90
N LYS A 35 17.98 0.44 11.50
CA LYS A 35 19.34 0.50 10.96
C LYS A 35 19.33 1.06 9.53
N PRO A 36 20.44 1.61 9.04
CA PRO A 36 20.53 2.15 7.67
C PRO A 36 19.99 1.21 6.60
N GLU A 37 20.31 -0.07 6.64
CA GLU A 37 19.87 -1.06 5.66
C GLU A 37 18.37 -1.31 5.73
N GLN A 38 17.78 -1.15 6.92
CA GLN A 38 16.33 -1.26 7.11
C GLN A 38 15.61 0.00 6.59
N ILE A 39 16.22 1.17 6.75
CA ILE A 39 15.70 2.43 6.20
C ILE A 39 15.67 2.34 4.68
N GLU A 40 16.73 1.87 4.04
CA GLU A 40 16.76 1.67 2.59
C GLU A 40 15.64 0.76 2.07
N ARG A 41 15.30 -0.27 2.83
CA ARG A 41 14.27 -1.24 2.46
C ARG A 41 12.83 -0.78 2.78
N LEU A 42 12.64 -0.05 3.87
CA LEU A 42 11.32 0.24 4.44
C LEU A 42 10.96 1.73 4.44
N GLY A 43 11.92 2.61 4.22
CA GLY A 43 11.78 4.04 4.44
C GLY A 43 11.13 4.81 3.30
N GLY A 44 11.07 4.24 2.09
CA GLY A 44 10.52 4.92 0.94
C GLY A 44 9.56 4.05 0.16
N MET A 45 8.46 4.63 -0.28
CA MET A 45 7.50 4.05 -1.19
C MET A 45 7.29 5.00 -2.36
N MET A 46 6.95 4.44 -3.52
CA MET A 46 6.54 5.24 -4.67
C MET A 46 5.03 5.13 -4.84
N VAL A 47 4.39 6.26 -5.07
CA VAL A 47 2.97 6.34 -5.44
C VAL A 47 2.84 7.09 -6.76
N TRP A 48 1.79 6.79 -7.51
CA TRP A 48 1.45 7.60 -8.68
C TRP A 48 0.54 8.74 -8.23
N ASP A 49 1.01 9.97 -8.42
CA ASP A 49 0.23 11.17 -8.11
C ASP A 49 -0.67 11.52 -9.31
N LEU A 50 -1.97 11.45 -9.12
CA LEU A 50 -2.96 11.77 -10.15
C LEU A 50 -2.96 13.24 -10.54
N ASN A 51 -2.62 14.14 -9.60
CA ASN A 51 -2.54 15.57 -9.87
C ASN A 51 -1.33 15.92 -10.75
N LYS A 52 -0.18 15.35 -10.42
CA LYS A 52 1.09 15.61 -11.14
C LYS A 52 1.32 14.67 -12.31
N LYS A 53 0.54 13.60 -12.42
CA LYS A 53 0.67 12.54 -13.43
C LYS A 53 2.10 11.96 -13.51
N GLN A 54 2.67 11.72 -12.35
CA GLN A 54 4.02 11.16 -12.21
C GLN A 54 4.16 10.32 -10.93
N ALA A 55 5.17 9.44 -10.93
CA ALA A 55 5.55 8.73 -9.73
C ALA A 55 6.28 9.67 -8.77
N VAL A 56 5.82 9.72 -7.52
CA VAL A 56 6.41 10.55 -6.46
C VAL A 56 6.75 9.69 -5.26
N PRO A 57 7.83 10.00 -4.52
CA PRO A 57 8.14 9.29 -3.30
C PRO A 57 7.17 9.68 -2.19
N LEU A 58 6.79 8.69 -1.40
CA LEU A 58 6.01 8.85 -0.18
C LEU A 58 6.66 7.98 0.90
N HIS A 59 6.87 8.51 2.08
CA HIS A 59 7.41 7.73 3.17
C HIS A 59 6.39 7.54 4.31
N ARG A 60 6.66 6.59 5.18
CA ARG A 60 5.72 6.15 6.21
C ARG A 60 5.27 7.26 7.16
N GLU A 61 6.10 8.27 7.41
CA GLU A 61 5.75 9.40 8.26
C GLU A 61 4.74 10.38 7.59
N GLN A 62 4.59 10.28 6.27
CA GLN A 62 3.63 11.10 5.50
C GLN A 62 2.25 10.44 5.41
N VAL A 63 1.77 9.82 6.50
CA VAL A 63 0.44 9.21 6.58
C VAL A 63 -0.53 10.11 7.37
N GLY A 64 -1.83 9.85 7.26
CA GLY A 64 -2.87 10.61 7.96
C GLY A 64 -2.82 12.10 7.61
N TRP A 65 -2.72 12.95 8.61
CA TRP A 65 -2.75 14.41 8.44
C TRP A 65 -1.66 14.94 7.51
N HIS A 66 -0.45 14.41 7.61
CA HIS A 66 0.67 14.81 6.73
C HIS A 66 0.40 14.45 5.28
N TYR A 67 -0.19 13.29 5.02
CA TYR A 67 -0.61 12.89 3.67
C TYR A 67 -1.70 13.83 3.13
N THR A 68 -2.73 14.09 3.93
CA THR A 68 -3.84 14.97 3.54
C THR A 68 -3.36 16.37 3.12
N ASN A 69 -2.30 16.87 3.76
CA ASN A 69 -1.75 18.21 3.48
C ASN A 69 -0.57 18.17 2.48
N SER A 70 -0.19 17.01 1.96
CA SER A 70 0.92 16.90 1.01
C SER A 70 0.58 17.38 -0.41
N GLY A 71 -0.71 17.48 -0.73
CA GLY A 71 -1.19 17.72 -2.09
C GLY A 71 -1.02 16.55 -3.06
N ILE A 72 -0.62 15.38 -2.56
CA ILE A 72 -0.51 14.15 -3.33
C ILE A 72 -1.89 13.47 -3.40
N ASP A 73 -2.33 13.16 -4.61
CA ASP A 73 -3.51 12.31 -4.85
C ASP A 73 -3.04 10.95 -5.36
N ALA A 74 -2.84 10.01 -4.43
CA ALA A 74 -2.27 8.70 -4.74
C ALA A 74 -3.27 7.80 -5.44
N ALA A 75 -2.94 7.35 -6.65
CA ALA A 75 -3.76 6.41 -7.40
C ALA A 75 -3.88 5.07 -6.67
N LEU A 76 -5.11 4.57 -6.55
CA LEU A 76 -5.40 3.22 -6.04
C LEU A 76 -5.49 2.18 -7.15
N ASN A 77 -5.86 2.60 -8.36
CA ASN A 77 -6.04 1.71 -9.52
C ASN A 77 -5.35 2.31 -10.75
N GLY A 78 -5.06 1.47 -11.73
CA GLY A 78 -4.46 1.84 -12.99
C GLY A 78 -3.08 1.22 -13.19
N THR A 79 -2.60 1.28 -14.43
CA THR A 79 -1.22 0.95 -14.80
C THR A 79 -0.60 2.19 -15.39
N PHE A 80 0.57 2.54 -14.91
CA PHE A 80 1.22 3.80 -15.21
C PHE A 80 2.62 3.56 -15.77
N ARG A 81 2.95 4.27 -16.86
CA ARG A 81 4.27 4.25 -17.44
C ARG A 81 5.20 5.15 -16.64
N VAL A 82 6.24 4.56 -16.06
CA VAL A 82 7.24 5.26 -15.27
C VAL A 82 8.59 5.24 -15.98
N LYS A 83 9.17 6.40 -16.17
CA LYS A 83 10.51 6.55 -16.72
C LYS A 83 11.52 6.49 -15.58
N LEU A 84 12.47 5.57 -15.69
CA LEU A 84 13.57 5.42 -14.74
C LEU A 84 14.73 6.37 -15.09
N LEU A 85 15.60 6.64 -14.12
CA LEU A 85 16.79 7.48 -14.31
C LEU A 85 17.77 6.92 -15.35
N ASN A 86 17.79 5.60 -15.53
CA ASN A 86 18.61 4.94 -16.56
C ASN A 86 18.01 5.04 -17.99
N GLY A 87 16.91 5.78 -18.16
CA GLY A 87 16.23 5.99 -19.42
C GLY A 87 15.22 4.91 -19.81
N ARG A 88 15.15 3.79 -19.09
CA ARG A 88 14.13 2.75 -19.34
C ARG A 88 12.76 3.23 -18.89
N GLU A 89 11.76 2.79 -19.62
CA GLU A 89 10.36 2.93 -19.21
C GLU A 89 9.83 1.57 -18.76
N ILE A 90 9.10 1.59 -17.67
CA ILE A 90 8.46 0.39 -17.09
C ILE A 90 7.00 0.69 -16.80
N ASP A 91 6.19 -0.35 -16.77
CA ASP A 91 4.83 -0.25 -16.27
C ASP A 91 4.82 -0.57 -14.78
N ALA A 92 4.10 0.24 -14.02
CA ALA A 92 3.90 0.07 -12.59
C ALA A 92 2.43 0.23 -12.23
N MET A 93 1.98 -0.53 -11.22
CA MET A 93 0.62 -0.46 -10.72
C MET A 93 0.60 -0.30 -9.20
N PRO A 94 -0.45 0.30 -8.63
CA PRO A 94 -0.65 0.34 -7.19
C PRO A 94 -0.74 -1.06 -6.59
N VAL A 95 -0.17 -1.23 -5.40
CA VAL A 95 -0.25 -2.52 -4.67
C VAL A 95 -1.70 -2.90 -4.38
N TRP A 96 -2.56 -1.90 -4.12
CA TRP A 96 -3.99 -2.12 -3.92
C TRP A 96 -4.65 -2.83 -5.10
N GLN A 97 -4.35 -2.43 -6.33
CA GLN A 97 -4.87 -3.10 -7.51
C GLN A 97 -4.42 -4.55 -7.61
N MET A 98 -3.14 -4.83 -7.31
CA MET A 98 -2.65 -6.21 -7.28
C MET A 98 -3.36 -7.04 -6.21
N TYR A 99 -3.60 -6.43 -5.06
CA TYR A 99 -4.35 -7.05 -3.98
C TYR A 99 -5.78 -7.41 -4.43
N LEU A 100 -6.47 -6.51 -5.11
CA LEU A 100 -7.80 -6.77 -5.65
C LEU A 100 -7.80 -7.91 -6.69
N VAL A 101 -6.78 -7.98 -7.55
CA VAL A 101 -6.64 -9.09 -8.51
C VAL A 101 -6.45 -10.42 -7.77
N HIS A 102 -5.61 -10.45 -6.74
CA HIS A 102 -5.42 -11.65 -5.91
C HIS A 102 -6.73 -12.10 -5.23
N PHE A 103 -7.55 -11.16 -4.78
CA PHE A 103 -8.83 -11.48 -4.13
C PHE A 103 -9.96 -11.89 -5.07
N GLN A 104 -9.78 -11.79 -6.39
CA GLN A 104 -10.79 -12.25 -7.34
C GLN A 104 -11.08 -13.76 -7.22
N ASP A 105 -10.10 -14.53 -6.78
CA ASP A 105 -10.26 -15.98 -6.52
C ASP A 105 -11.10 -16.27 -5.26
N TYR A 106 -11.33 -15.26 -4.43
CA TYR A 106 -12.10 -15.34 -3.20
C TYR A 106 -13.42 -14.55 -3.30
N ASP A 107 -14.17 -14.82 -4.35
CA ASP A 107 -15.50 -14.24 -4.53
C ASP A 107 -16.46 -14.71 -3.43
N LEU A 108 -17.68 -14.16 -3.43
CA LEU A 108 -18.67 -14.46 -2.40
C LEU A 108 -19.06 -15.94 -2.37
N ASP A 109 -19.07 -16.59 -3.54
CA ASP A 109 -19.44 -18.00 -3.66
C ASP A 109 -18.33 -18.90 -3.12
N THR A 110 -17.10 -18.65 -3.51
CA THR A 110 -15.90 -19.33 -3.00
C THR A 110 -15.76 -19.13 -1.50
N THR A 111 -15.91 -17.89 -1.01
CA THR A 111 -15.85 -17.59 0.42
C THR A 111 -16.91 -18.35 1.20
N HIS A 112 -18.15 -18.38 0.71
CA HIS A 112 -19.23 -19.17 1.31
C HIS A 112 -18.91 -20.66 1.36
N GLN A 113 -18.36 -21.21 0.28
CA GLN A 113 -17.97 -22.63 0.22
C GLN A 113 -16.88 -22.98 1.23
N ILE A 114 -15.92 -22.10 1.42
CA ILE A 114 -14.78 -22.30 2.36
C ILE A 114 -15.25 -22.17 3.81
N CYS A 115 -15.88 -21.05 4.17
CA CYS A 115 -16.19 -20.73 5.57
C CYS A 115 -17.57 -21.21 6.03
N ARG A 116 -18.43 -21.68 5.11
CA ARG A 116 -19.79 -22.12 5.36
C ARG A 116 -20.74 -21.05 5.93
N THR A 117 -20.29 -19.81 5.98
CA THR A 117 -21.11 -18.68 6.43
C THR A 117 -22.12 -18.31 5.34
N PRO A 118 -23.42 -18.09 5.66
CA PRO A 118 -24.41 -17.62 4.69
C PRO A 118 -23.95 -16.34 3.97
N LYS A 119 -24.17 -16.27 2.67
CA LYS A 119 -23.71 -15.17 1.82
C LYS A 119 -24.24 -13.81 2.24
N ASP A 120 -25.50 -13.74 2.64
CA ASP A 120 -26.14 -12.53 3.13
C ASP A 120 -25.47 -11.99 4.40
N LEU A 121 -25.04 -12.87 5.29
CA LEU A 121 -24.30 -12.50 6.50
C LEU A 121 -22.89 -11.99 6.16
N ILE A 122 -22.20 -12.60 5.19
CA ILE A 122 -20.89 -12.11 4.71
C ILE A 122 -21.03 -10.68 4.16
N VAL A 123 -22.01 -10.47 3.28
CA VAL A 123 -22.27 -9.16 2.66
C VAL A 123 -22.67 -8.13 3.72
N ARG A 124 -23.54 -8.51 4.65
CA ARG A 124 -23.98 -7.64 5.73
C ARG A 124 -22.79 -7.24 6.61
N TRP A 125 -21.97 -8.20 7.04
CA TRP A 125 -20.79 -7.92 7.86
C TRP A 125 -19.81 -6.97 7.17
N ALA A 126 -19.52 -7.21 5.89
CA ALA A 126 -18.65 -6.33 5.11
C ALA A 126 -19.20 -4.90 5.01
N ARG A 127 -20.50 -4.75 4.76
CA ARG A 127 -21.18 -3.45 4.69
C ARG A 127 -21.13 -2.74 6.05
N ASP A 128 -21.53 -3.42 7.12
CA ASP A 128 -21.60 -2.85 8.45
C ASP A 128 -20.20 -2.43 8.93
N SER A 129 -19.16 -3.24 8.67
CA SER A 129 -17.77 -2.89 8.98
C SER A 129 -17.27 -1.67 8.21
N GLY A 130 -17.77 -1.46 6.98
CA GLY A 130 -17.42 -0.31 6.14
C GLY A 130 -18.16 0.98 6.49
N THR A 131 -19.40 0.88 6.98
CA THR A 131 -20.30 2.03 7.13
C THR A 131 -20.53 2.47 8.57
N ILE A 132 -20.52 1.54 9.53
CA ILE A 132 -20.74 1.87 10.95
C ILE A 132 -19.41 2.28 11.56
N LYS A 133 -19.34 3.52 12.06
CA LYS A 133 -18.13 4.10 12.66
C LYS A 133 -18.42 4.71 14.03
N PRO A 134 -17.50 4.59 14.99
CA PRO A 134 -16.23 3.87 14.93
C PRO A 134 -16.44 2.36 14.90
N ALA A 135 -15.56 1.62 14.22
CA ALA A 135 -15.57 0.17 14.18
C ALA A 135 -14.22 -0.40 14.66
N ALA A 136 -14.30 -1.46 15.44
CA ALA A 136 -13.13 -2.23 15.87
C ALA A 136 -13.36 -3.71 15.54
N ILE A 137 -12.36 -4.35 14.94
CA ILE A 137 -12.37 -5.79 14.67
C ILE A 137 -11.32 -6.42 15.59
N HIS A 138 -11.77 -7.27 16.49
CA HIS A 138 -10.88 -8.04 17.35
C HIS A 138 -10.63 -9.41 16.72
N ASN A 139 -9.40 -9.68 16.36
CA ASN A 139 -8.95 -10.99 15.89
C ASN A 139 -8.33 -11.76 17.07
N GLY A 140 -8.86 -12.93 17.35
CA GLY A 140 -8.35 -13.82 18.38
C GLY A 140 -7.54 -14.99 17.81
N GLU A 141 -7.31 -15.98 18.65
CA GLU A 141 -6.66 -17.23 18.28
C GLU A 141 -7.34 -17.91 17.09
N GLY A 142 -6.56 -18.54 16.23
CA GLY A 142 -7.05 -19.15 14.98
C GLY A 142 -6.86 -18.27 13.74
N THR A 143 -6.77 -16.95 13.90
CA THR A 143 -6.45 -16.01 12.82
C THR A 143 -5.10 -15.31 12.99
N CYS A 144 -4.54 -15.31 14.19
CA CYS A 144 -3.28 -14.63 14.51
C CYS A 144 -2.08 -15.57 14.70
N HIS A 145 -2.29 -16.88 14.71
CA HIS A 145 -1.29 -17.89 15.09
C HIS A 145 -0.99 -18.92 13.97
N TYR A 146 -1.21 -18.57 12.69
CA TYR A 146 -0.82 -19.36 11.53
C TYR A 146 0.22 -18.64 10.69
#